data_db256bf4b5d49ef07ae446e52243bb23
#
_entry.id   db256bf4b5d49ef07ae446e52243bb23
#
_cell.length_a   1.000
_cell.length_b   1.000
_cell.length_c   1.000
_cell.angle_alpha   90.00
_cell.angle_beta   90.00
_cell.angle_gamma   90.00
#
_symmetry.space_group_name_H-M   'P 1'
#
loop_
_entity.id
_entity.type
_entity.pdbx_description
1 polymer ?
#
loop_
_entity_poly.entity_id
_entity_poly.type
_entity_poly.pdbx_seq_one_letter_code
_entity_poly.pdbx_strand_id
1 'polypeptide(L)'
;LGLHTEAMTDGVLPLLKSDLLTVMQATTNGTLADVSVEFSTGSACCVVLASEGYPQKYESGFAITMSEEAAAHCYVAGAKKDGDTLLTAGGRVLGITAAAPTLRAAVEEAYRLAEGVAFANKYCRSDIGRRALAAQKERE
;
A
#
# COMPACT_ATOMS: atom_id res chain seq x y z
N LEU A 1 -2.52 20.06 -1.18
CA LEU A 1 -2.06 18.76 -1.65
C LEU A 1 -2.21 17.77 -0.49
N GLY A 2 -3.43 17.25 -0.30
CA GLY A 2 -3.68 16.09 0.57
C GLY A 2 -3.16 14.84 -0.11
N LEU A 3 -1.86 14.73 -0.23
CA LEU A 3 -1.23 13.51 -0.71
C LEU A 3 -1.42 12.45 0.35
N HIS A 4 -1.97 11.34 -0.05
CA HIS A 4 -2.11 10.14 0.76
C HIS A 4 -0.71 9.57 1.04
N THR A 5 -0.02 10.17 2.00
CA THR A 5 1.36 9.84 2.37
C THR A 5 1.52 8.36 2.69
N GLU A 6 0.53 7.73 3.33
CA GLU A 6 0.54 6.29 3.62
C GLU A 6 0.66 5.45 2.35
N ALA A 7 -0.28 5.58 1.40
CA ALA A 7 -0.26 4.78 0.17
C ALA A 7 0.98 5.05 -0.71
N MET A 8 1.52 6.28 -0.68
CA MET A 8 2.78 6.58 -1.36
C MET A 8 3.96 5.90 -0.67
N THR A 9 4.00 5.93 0.66
CA THR A 9 5.05 5.26 1.44
C THR A 9 5.00 3.75 1.23
N ASP A 10 3.82 3.16 1.29
CA ASP A 10 3.59 1.72 1.07
C ASP A 10 3.97 1.28 -0.35
N GLY A 11 3.91 2.18 -1.33
CA GLY A 11 4.32 1.92 -2.71
C GLY A 11 5.81 2.17 -2.97
N VAL A 12 6.45 3.10 -2.27
CA VAL A 12 7.85 3.49 -2.50
C VAL A 12 8.83 2.64 -1.71
N LEU A 13 8.54 2.39 -0.43
CA LEU A 13 9.45 1.65 0.46
C LEU A 13 9.80 0.25 -0.01
N PRO A 14 8.88 -0.54 -0.60
CA PRO A 14 9.23 -1.86 -1.15
C PRO A 14 10.25 -1.84 -2.28
N LEU A 15 10.43 -0.68 -2.91
CA LEU A 15 11.43 -0.49 -3.98
C LEU A 15 12.78 0.05 -3.44
N LEU A 16 12.82 0.56 -2.21
CA LEU A 16 14.03 1.10 -1.61
C LEU A 16 15.00 -0.04 -1.28
N LYS A 17 16.23 0.04 -1.82
CA LYS A 17 17.33 -0.90 -1.52
C LYS A 17 18.23 -0.43 -0.39
N SER A 18 18.33 0.90 -0.23
CA SER A 18 19.15 1.51 0.82
C SER A 18 18.51 1.34 2.18
N ASP A 19 19.32 1.29 3.23
CA ASP A 19 18.82 1.32 4.61
C ASP A 19 18.11 2.64 4.91
N LEU A 20 16.80 2.56 5.19
CA LEU A 20 15.97 3.74 5.43
C LEU A 20 16.44 4.54 6.64
N LEU A 21 16.90 3.87 7.69
CA LEU A 21 17.39 4.55 8.91
C LEU A 21 18.63 5.41 8.60
N THR A 22 19.55 4.88 7.80
CA THR A 22 20.75 5.61 7.34
C THR A 22 20.35 6.84 6.54
N VAL A 23 19.39 6.73 5.63
CA VAL A 23 18.87 7.85 4.82
C VAL A 23 18.22 8.92 5.72
N MET A 24 17.40 8.51 6.70
CA MET A 24 16.74 9.43 7.62
C MET A 24 17.76 10.15 8.52
N GLN A 25 18.77 9.44 9.03
CA GLN A 25 19.85 10.05 9.83
C GLN A 25 20.66 11.06 9.01
N ALA A 26 21.00 10.71 7.76
CA ALA A 26 21.72 11.61 6.86
C ALA A 26 20.91 12.88 6.56
N THR A 27 19.58 12.76 6.41
CA THR A 27 18.70 13.93 6.25
C THR A 27 18.73 14.82 7.49
N THR A 28 18.65 14.24 8.68
CA THR A 28 18.68 15.00 9.95
C THR A 28 20.04 15.68 10.19
N ASN A 29 21.13 15.01 9.80
CA ASN A 29 22.49 15.51 9.98
C ASN A 29 22.95 16.48 8.86
N GLY A 30 22.15 16.66 7.82
CA GLY A 30 22.53 17.49 6.66
C GLY A 30 23.60 16.85 5.75
N THR A 31 23.78 15.53 5.84
CA THR A 31 24.81 14.76 5.08
C THR A 31 24.21 13.90 3.99
N LEU A 32 22.98 14.16 3.56
CA LEU A 32 22.29 13.35 2.54
C LEU A 32 23.03 13.30 1.20
N ALA A 33 23.79 14.34 0.88
CA ALA A 33 24.62 14.39 -0.34
C ALA A 33 25.77 13.35 -0.33
N ASP A 34 26.14 12.85 0.84
CA ASP A 34 27.22 11.86 1.03
C ASP A 34 26.69 10.42 1.03
N VAL A 35 25.36 10.24 0.96
CA VAL A 35 24.70 8.93 0.99
C VAL A 35 24.13 8.59 -0.37
N SER A 36 24.48 7.40 -0.89
CA SER A 36 23.84 6.85 -2.09
C SER A 36 22.48 6.27 -1.72
N VAL A 37 21.41 6.83 -2.29
CA VAL A 37 20.04 6.30 -2.13
C VAL A 37 19.69 5.50 -3.39
N GLU A 38 19.52 4.20 -3.24
CA GLU A 38 19.27 3.27 -4.33
C GLU A 38 17.86 2.69 -4.27
N PHE A 39 17.23 2.60 -5.43
CA PHE A 39 15.94 1.94 -5.61
C PHE A 39 16.08 0.76 -6.59
N SER A 40 15.19 -0.23 -6.47
CA SER A 40 15.03 -1.26 -7.49
C SER A 40 14.45 -0.67 -8.77
N THR A 41 14.73 -1.29 -9.90
CA THR A 41 14.24 -0.88 -11.23
C THR A 41 12.80 -1.30 -11.50
N GLY A 42 12.16 -2.01 -10.58
CA GLY A 42 10.78 -2.48 -10.70
C GLY A 42 9.74 -1.38 -10.49
N SER A 43 8.51 -1.82 -10.39
CA SER A 43 7.34 -1.00 -10.07
C SER A 43 6.63 -1.56 -8.85
N ALA A 44 5.93 -0.71 -8.10
CA ALA A 44 5.08 -1.15 -7.01
C ALA A 44 3.67 -0.55 -7.13
N CYS A 45 2.69 -1.26 -6.60
CA CYS A 45 1.31 -0.81 -6.52
C CYS A 45 0.77 -1.13 -5.13
N CYS A 46 0.12 -0.14 -4.49
CA CYS A 46 -0.63 -0.32 -3.25
C CYS A 46 -2.12 -0.19 -3.52
N VAL A 47 -2.88 -1.23 -3.20
CA VAL A 47 -4.35 -1.26 -3.24
C VAL A 47 -4.87 -1.02 -1.83
N VAL A 48 -5.53 0.11 -1.62
CA VAL A 48 -6.13 0.45 -0.32
C VAL A 48 -7.49 -0.22 -0.20
N LEU A 49 -7.65 -1.03 0.85
CA LEU A 49 -8.92 -1.62 1.26
C LEU A 49 -9.58 -0.70 2.28
N ALA A 50 -10.77 -0.21 1.96
CA ALA A 50 -11.52 0.75 2.75
C ALA A 50 -12.82 0.15 3.27
N SER A 51 -13.38 0.78 4.30
CA SER A 51 -14.76 0.55 4.72
C SER A 51 -15.72 1.18 3.72
N GLU A 52 -16.75 0.45 3.29
CA GLU A 52 -17.79 0.97 2.42
C GLU A 52 -18.43 2.22 3.03
N GLY A 53 -18.65 3.24 2.19
CA GLY A 53 -19.13 4.56 2.59
C GLY A 53 -18.03 5.58 2.88
N TYR A 54 -16.78 5.17 3.08
CA TYR A 54 -15.66 6.12 3.23
C TYR A 54 -15.48 6.99 1.95
N PRO A 55 -15.24 8.30 2.04
CA PRO A 55 -14.87 9.10 3.23
C PRO A 55 -16.05 9.68 4.03
N GLN A 56 -17.28 9.30 3.71
CA GLN A 56 -18.48 9.74 4.40
C GLN A 56 -18.75 8.86 5.63
N LYS A 57 -20.01 8.46 5.84
CA LYS A 57 -20.39 7.61 6.95
C LYS A 57 -20.07 6.13 6.63
N TYR A 58 -19.32 5.48 7.50
CA TYR A 58 -19.01 4.06 7.42
C TYR A 58 -19.11 3.40 8.80
N GLU A 59 -19.27 2.09 8.80
CA GLU A 59 -19.27 1.27 9.99
C GLU A 59 -17.88 0.62 10.18
N SER A 60 -17.54 0.30 11.43
CA SER A 60 -16.29 -0.35 11.82
C SER A 60 -16.54 -1.46 12.86
N GLY A 61 -15.48 -2.19 13.25
CA GLY A 61 -15.61 -3.29 14.21
C GLY A 61 -15.80 -4.65 13.54
N PHE A 62 -15.70 -4.73 12.22
CA PHE A 62 -15.79 -6.01 11.50
C PHE A 62 -14.49 -6.78 11.58
N ALA A 63 -14.59 -8.10 11.81
CA ALA A 63 -13.44 -8.98 11.78
C ALA A 63 -12.80 -9.03 10.40
N ILE A 64 -11.47 -8.94 10.39
CA ILE A 64 -10.65 -9.03 9.18
C ILE A 64 -10.02 -10.41 9.14
N THR A 65 -10.21 -11.11 8.04
CA THR A 65 -9.49 -12.36 7.73
C THR A 65 -8.62 -12.17 6.51
N MET A 66 -7.47 -12.81 6.49
CA MET A 66 -6.56 -12.73 5.34
C MET A 66 -5.76 -14.02 5.19
N SER A 67 -5.37 -14.32 3.96
CA SER A 67 -4.45 -15.42 3.67
C SER A 67 -3.04 -15.06 4.17
N GLU A 68 -2.18 -16.06 4.43
CA GLU A 68 -0.78 -15.83 4.81
C GLU A 68 -0.04 -14.99 3.76
N GLU A 69 -0.31 -15.26 2.49
CA GLU A 69 0.29 -14.52 1.39
C GLU A 69 -0.12 -13.04 1.41
N ALA A 70 -1.42 -12.74 1.57
CA ALA A 70 -1.89 -11.36 1.69
C ALA A 70 -1.34 -10.67 2.94
N ALA A 71 -1.20 -11.38 4.06
CA ALA A 71 -0.66 -10.86 5.31
C ALA A 71 0.80 -10.41 5.17
N ALA A 72 1.61 -11.13 4.39
CA ALA A 72 3.00 -10.77 4.11
C ALA A 72 3.16 -9.47 3.28
N HIS A 73 2.10 -9.04 2.61
CA HIS A 73 2.04 -7.87 1.75
C HIS A 73 1.13 -6.76 2.28
N CYS A 74 0.73 -6.85 3.56
CA CYS A 74 -0.27 -6.00 4.18
C CYS A 74 0.34 -4.93 5.09
N TYR A 75 -0.06 -3.69 4.86
CA TYR A 75 0.18 -2.57 5.76
C TYR A 75 -1.11 -2.19 6.49
N VAL A 76 -1.04 -2.07 7.81
CA VAL A 76 -2.19 -1.77 8.66
C VAL A 76 -2.35 -0.26 8.78
N ALA A 77 -3.52 0.28 8.43
CA ALA A 77 -3.86 1.69 8.57
C ALA A 77 -4.95 1.88 9.63
N GLY A 78 -6.21 1.62 9.29
CA GLY A 78 -7.36 1.78 10.17
C GLY A 78 -7.88 0.45 10.70
N ALA A 79 -7.05 -0.35 11.34
CA ALA A 79 -7.45 -1.56 12.02
C ALA A 79 -6.91 -1.60 13.45
N LYS A 80 -7.56 -2.38 14.32
CA LYS A 80 -7.16 -2.59 15.72
C LYS A 80 -7.19 -4.08 16.05
N LYS A 81 -6.32 -4.49 16.98
CA LYS A 81 -6.30 -5.85 17.51
C LYS A 81 -7.24 -5.94 18.70
N ASP A 82 -8.04 -7.01 18.74
CA ASP A 82 -8.90 -7.40 19.86
C ASP A 82 -8.69 -8.90 20.13
N GLY A 83 -7.93 -9.20 21.17
CA GLY A 83 -7.39 -10.53 21.38
C GLY A 83 -6.52 -10.96 20.19
N ASP A 84 -6.86 -12.07 19.57
CA ASP A 84 -6.19 -12.59 18.36
C ASP A 84 -6.87 -12.15 17.05
N THR A 85 -7.95 -11.38 17.13
CA THR A 85 -8.73 -10.95 15.97
C THR A 85 -8.34 -9.51 15.59
N LEU A 86 -8.11 -9.28 14.30
CA LEU A 86 -7.95 -7.94 13.74
C LEU A 86 -9.35 -7.42 13.33
N LEU A 87 -9.69 -6.21 13.78
CA LEU A 87 -10.98 -5.57 13.50
C LEU A 87 -10.78 -4.28 12.70
N THR A 88 -11.74 -3.95 11.82
CA THR A 88 -11.76 -2.63 11.17
C THR A 88 -11.99 -1.53 12.21
N ALA A 89 -11.25 -0.42 12.12
CA ALA A 89 -11.31 0.70 13.07
C ALA A 89 -11.28 2.07 12.39
N GLY A 90 -11.17 2.11 11.06
CA GLY A 90 -11.10 3.36 10.30
C GLY A 90 -11.67 3.23 8.89
N GLY A 91 -11.69 4.34 8.16
CA GLY A 91 -12.19 4.38 6.78
C GLY A 91 -11.24 3.70 5.80
N ARG A 92 -9.94 4.00 5.87
CA ARG A 92 -8.89 3.22 5.19
C ARG A 92 -8.40 2.18 6.17
N VAL A 93 -8.58 0.91 5.84
CA VAL A 93 -8.39 -0.20 6.77
C VAL A 93 -7.00 -0.82 6.60
N LEU A 94 -6.67 -1.22 5.37
CA LEU A 94 -5.42 -1.88 5.02
C LEU A 94 -4.89 -1.36 3.68
N GLY A 95 -3.57 -1.43 3.49
CA GLY A 95 -2.91 -1.29 2.19
C GLY A 95 -2.29 -2.63 1.79
N ILE A 96 -2.63 -3.13 0.61
CA ILE A 96 -2.02 -4.34 0.04
C ILE A 96 -1.06 -3.91 -1.05
N THR A 97 0.21 -4.21 -0.87
CA THR A 97 1.27 -3.74 -1.77
C THR A 97 1.98 -4.89 -2.44
N ALA A 98 2.14 -4.78 -3.75
CA ALA A 98 2.96 -5.68 -4.54
C ALA A 98 4.03 -4.92 -5.32
N ALA A 99 5.20 -5.53 -5.46
CA ALA A 99 6.28 -5.07 -6.33
C ALA A 99 6.55 -6.10 -7.42
N ALA A 100 6.78 -5.63 -8.66
CA ALA A 100 7.03 -6.49 -9.81
C ALA A 100 7.94 -5.77 -10.84
N PRO A 101 8.50 -6.48 -11.83
CA PRO A 101 9.32 -5.86 -12.86
C PRO A 101 8.60 -4.78 -13.67
N THR A 102 7.29 -4.89 -13.87
CA THR A 102 6.48 -3.91 -14.62
C THR A 102 5.32 -3.40 -13.78
N LEU A 103 4.85 -2.18 -14.07
CA LEU A 103 3.71 -1.60 -13.38
C LEU A 103 2.43 -2.44 -13.56
N ARG A 104 2.20 -2.99 -14.75
CA ARG A 104 1.06 -3.87 -15.01
C ARG A 104 1.08 -5.08 -14.07
N ALA A 105 2.21 -5.78 -14.00
CA ALA A 105 2.34 -6.95 -13.13
C ALA A 105 2.18 -6.58 -11.65
N ALA A 106 2.71 -5.44 -11.20
CA ALA A 106 2.54 -4.96 -9.83
C ALA A 106 1.07 -4.66 -9.50
N VAL A 107 0.32 -4.06 -10.44
CA VAL A 107 -1.11 -3.77 -10.28
C VAL A 107 -1.92 -5.07 -10.22
N GLU A 108 -1.71 -5.99 -11.15
CA GLU A 108 -2.42 -7.27 -11.21
C GLU A 108 -2.17 -8.09 -9.92
N GLU A 109 -0.92 -8.14 -9.47
CA GLU A 109 -0.55 -8.86 -8.25
C GLU A 109 -1.13 -8.22 -6.98
N ALA A 110 -1.13 -6.89 -6.85
CA ALA A 110 -1.72 -6.21 -5.71
C ALA A 110 -3.23 -6.48 -5.60
N TYR A 111 -3.95 -6.50 -6.73
CA TYR A 111 -5.37 -6.88 -6.73
C TYR A 111 -5.58 -8.34 -6.40
N ARG A 112 -4.78 -9.26 -6.95
CA ARG A 112 -4.85 -10.70 -6.63
C ARG A 112 -4.67 -10.93 -5.12
N LEU A 113 -3.68 -10.30 -4.52
CA LEU A 113 -3.44 -10.38 -3.07
C LEU A 113 -4.59 -9.77 -2.26
N ALA A 114 -5.17 -8.66 -2.73
CA ALA A 114 -6.31 -8.02 -2.09
C ALA A 114 -7.58 -8.90 -2.05
N GLU A 115 -7.73 -9.84 -3.01
CA GLU A 115 -8.80 -10.84 -2.96
C GLU A 115 -8.65 -11.80 -1.78
N GLY A 116 -7.42 -12.05 -1.32
CA GLY A 116 -7.11 -12.87 -0.15
C GLY A 116 -7.48 -12.22 1.20
N VAL A 117 -8.04 -11.01 1.20
CA VAL A 117 -8.48 -10.28 2.42
C VAL A 117 -9.99 -10.14 2.42
N ALA A 118 -10.64 -10.43 3.54
CA ALA A 118 -12.09 -10.29 3.70
C ALA A 118 -12.46 -9.58 5.01
N PHE A 119 -13.43 -8.67 4.93
CA PHE A 119 -14.21 -8.11 6.02
C PHE A 119 -15.56 -7.63 5.47
N ALA A 120 -16.60 -7.57 6.32
CA ALA A 120 -18.01 -7.50 5.90
C ALA A 120 -18.34 -6.33 4.96
N ASN A 121 -17.75 -5.15 5.18
CA ASN A 121 -17.98 -3.95 4.37
C ASN A 121 -16.72 -3.56 3.56
N LYS A 122 -15.97 -4.55 3.08
CA LYS A 122 -14.79 -4.30 2.26
C LYS A 122 -15.14 -3.59 0.96
N TYR A 123 -14.45 -2.49 0.73
CA TYR A 123 -14.48 -1.74 -0.53
C TYR A 123 -13.06 -1.48 -1.02
N CYS A 124 -12.83 -1.64 -2.31
CA CYS A 124 -11.63 -1.12 -2.97
C CYS A 124 -11.97 -0.57 -4.36
N ARG A 125 -11.20 0.40 -4.81
CA ARG A 125 -11.33 0.93 -6.17
C ARG A 125 -10.81 -0.09 -7.17
N SER A 126 -11.50 -0.21 -8.31
CA SER A 126 -11.12 -1.12 -9.40
C SER A 126 -10.23 -0.46 -10.48
N ASP A 127 -9.88 0.82 -10.30
CA ASP A 127 -9.16 1.63 -11.30
C ASP A 127 -7.78 2.11 -10.84
N ILE A 128 -7.24 1.53 -9.77
CA ILE A 128 -5.91 1.86 -9.25
C ILE A 128 -4.85 1.50 -10.31
N GLY A 129 -3.93 2.43 -10.58
CA GLY A 129 -2.89 2.27 -11.61
C GLY A 129 -3.33 2.58 -13.04
N ARG A 130 -4.65 2.70 -13.34
CA ARG A 130 -5.16 2.89 -14.72
C ARG A 130 -4.56 4.11 -15.43
N ARG A 131 -4.45 5.25 -14.73
CA ARG A 131 -3.87 6.49 -15.30
C ARG A 131 -2.39 6.31 -15.65
N ALA A 132 -1.62 5.67 -14.78
CA ALA A 132 -0.20 5.43 -15.00
C ALA A 132 0.03 4.43 -16.14
N LEU A 133 -0.78 3.37 -16.22
CA LEU A 133 -0.75 2.40 -17.33
C LEU A 133 -1.12 3.04 -18.66
N ALA A 134 -2.08 3.97 -18.69
CA ALA A 134 -2.42 4.72 -19.90
C ALA A 134 -1.26 5.61 -20.36
N ALA A 135 -0.63 6.36 -19.43
CA ALA A 135 0.51 7.20 -19.74
C ALA A 135 1.76 6.44 -20.21
N GLN A 136 1.94 5.17 -19.82
CA GLN A 136 3.01 4.33 -20.37
C GLN A 136 2.75 3.98 -21.84
N LYS A 137 1.52 3.64 -22.22
CA LYS A 137 1.15 3.32 -23.60
C LYS A 137 1.31 4.50 -24.58
N GLU A 138 1.21 5.73 -24.08
CA GLU A 138 1.39 6.93 -24.91
C GLU A 138 2.88 7.27 -25.17
N ARG A 139 3.80 6.60 -24.46
CA ARG A 139 5.26 6.81 -24.55
C ARG A 139 5.98 5.70 -25.36
N GLU A 140 5.29 4.60 -25.64
CA GLU A 140 5.73 3.50 -26.50
C GLU A 140 5.35 3.76 -27.97
#